data_9d0f36458415db44ff918530153a667c
#
_entry.id   9d0f36458415db44ff918530153a667c
#
_cell.length_a   1.000
_cell.length_b   1.000
_cell.length_c   1.000
_cell.angle_alpha   90.00
_cell.angle_beta   90.00
_cell.angle_gamma   90.00
#
_symmetry.space_group_name_H-M   'P 1'
#
loop_
_entity.id
_entity.type
_entity.pdbx_description
1 polymer ?
#
loop_
_entity_poly.entity_id
_entity_poly.type
_entity_poly.pdbx_seq_one_letter_code
_entity_poly.pdbx_strand_id
1 'polypeptide(L)'
;MAEPYVEISPTPYRERASRLAGALVWTRTAVPGDAAPVLPDGCMDLLWTEGRLFVAGPDTRAYRGDPTGGPRRYAGVRFFPGTAPSYLGAPAHELRDRRVDLADLWSGAQVRRLTERVDAAADPSVALEAMALGRAREAGPPDPRLRAVVAALSEGRSVASTAEELGWSERQLHRRSLVAFGYGPKTLARVLRLQRALALARSGLPQADTAARAGYADQAHLARDVRELAGVPLGELLRR
;
A
#
# COMPACT_ATOMS: atom_id res chain seq x y z
N MET A 1 -39.57 -4.38 20.79
CA MET A 1 -39.41 -3.51 19.60
C MET A 1 -38.01 -3.81 19.06
N ALA A 2 -37.93 -4.47 17.91
CA ALA A 2 -36.68 -4.72 17.23
C ALA A 2 -36.24 -3.42 16.56
N GLU A 3 -35.02 -2.93 16.83
CA GLU A 3 -34.45 -1.82 16.09
C GLU A 3 -34.37 -2.17 14.61
N PRO A 4 -34.65 -1.23 13.70
CA PRO A 4 -34.52 -1.50 12.27
C PRO A 4 -33.06 -1.76 11.92
N TYR A 5 -32.76 -2.97 11.52
CA TYR A 5 -31.48 -3.37 10.94
C TYR A 5 -31.29 -2.53 9.66
N VAL A 6 -30.47 -1.51 9.73
CA VAL A 6 -30.08 -0.76 8.53
C VAL A 6 -29.21 -1.70 7.71
N GLU A 7 -29.75 -2.21 6.63
CA GLU A 7 -29.04 -3.02 5.64
C GLU A 7 -27.98 -2.13 4.99
N ILE A 8 -26.77 -2.15 5.52
CA ILE A 8 -25.63 -1.43 4.93
C ILE A 8 -25.18 -2.28 3.74
N SER A 9 -25.68 -1.95 2.56
CA SER A 9 -25.16 -2.49 1.32
C SER A 9 -23.65 -2.21 1.26
N PRO A 10 -22.79 -3.20 0.93
CA PRO A 10 -21.35 -2.99 0.86
C PRO A 10 -21.08 -1.89 -0.16
N THR A 11 -20.57 -0.75 0.31
CA THR A 11 -20.11 0.29 -0.60
C THR A 11 -18.86 -0.25 -1.29
N PRO A 12 -18.87 -0.37 -2.63
CA PRO A 12 -17.72 -0.91 -3.34
C PRO A 12 -16.49 -0.07 -3.04
N TYR A 13 -15.31 -0.70 -3.09
CA TYR A 13 -14.04 0.01 -3.09
C TYR A 13 -14.06 1.08 -4.18
N ARG A 14 -13.74 2.31 -3.82
CA ARG A 14 -13.65 3.44 -4.73
C ARG A 14 -12.31 4.13 -4.53
N GLU A 15 -11.68 4.53 -5.62
CA GLU A 15 -10.44 5.30 -5.57
C GLU A 15 -10.46 6.44 -6.57
N ARG A 16 -9.68 7.48 -6.28
CA ARG A 16 -9.41 8.61 -7.16
C ARG A 16 -7.97 9.08 -6.99
N ALA A 17 -7.46 9.78 -7.99
CA ALA A 17 -6.19 10.47 -7.84
C ALA A 17 -6.25 11.48 -6.67
N SER A 18 -5.19 11.52 -5.88
CA SER A 18 -5.01 12.55 -4.87
C SER A 18 -4.48 13.84 -5.48
N ARG A 19 -4.81 14.98 -4.87
CA ARG A 19 -4.13 16.27 -5.14
C ARG A 19 -2.66 16.23 -4.69
N LEU A 20 -2.30 15.30 -3.81
CA LEU A 20 -0.91 15.03 -3.46
C LEU A 20 -0.29 14.14 -4.55
N ALA A 21 0.72 14.66 -5.25
CA ALA A 21 1.42 13.89 -6.27
C ALA A 21 2.05 12.61 -5.68
N GLY A 22 1.85 11.48 -6.35
CA GLY A 22 2.32 10.18 -5.87
C GLY A 22 1.43 9.56 -4.80
N ALA A 23 0.13 9.91 -4.77
CA ALA A 23 -0.85 9.31 -3.89
C ALA A 23 -2.22 9.10 -4.57
N LEU A 24 -3.01 8.18 -4.01
CA LEU A 24 -4.43 7.96 -4.30
C LEU A 24 -5.24 8.17 -3.02
N VAL A 25 -6.50 8.55 -3.18
CA VAL A 25 -7.49 8.55 -2.09
C VAL A 25 -8.49 7.45 -2.37
N TRP A 26 -8.80 6.67 -1.35
CA TRP A 26 -9.75 5.58 -1.49
C TRP A 26 -10.71 5.48 -0.30
N THR A 27 -11.86 4.87 -0.54
CA THR A 27 -12.86 4.56 0.47
C THR A 27 -13.37 3.13 0.31
N ARG A 28 -13.73 2.49 1.42
CA ARG A 28 -14.31 1.15 1.46
C ARG A 28 -15.19 0.99 2.69
N THR A 29 -16.29 0.25 2.55
CA THR A 29 -17.01 -0.31 3.69
C THR A 29 -16.69 -1.80 3.75
N ALA A 30 -15.98 -2.23 4.77
CA ALA A 30 -15.76 -3.64 5.04
C ALA A 30 -17.02 -4.22 5.72
N VAL A 31 -17.41 -5.41 5.29
CA VAL A 31 -18.51 -6.16 5.89
C VAL A 31 -18.00 -7.49 6.45
N PRO A 32 -18.71 -8.10 7.43
CA PRO A 32 -18.33 -9.41 7.94
C PRO A 32 -18.19 -10.42 6.80
N GLY A 33 -17.13 -11.22 6.84
CA GLY A 33 -16.84 -12.21 5.79
C GLY A 33 -16.12 -11.66 4.56
N ASP A 34 -15.86 -10.37 4.46
CA ASP A 34 -15.05 -9.77 3.40
C ASP A 34 -13.57 -10.11 3.62
N ALA A 35 -13.17 -11.25 3.05
CA ALA A 35 -11.85 -11.86 3.25
C ALA A 35 -10.85 -11.55 2.13
N ALA A 36 -11.12 -10.54 1.29
CA ALA A 36 -10.17 -10.19 0.23
C ALA A 36 -8.84 -9.72 0.83
N PRO A 37 -7.72 -10.41 0.56
CA PRO A 37 -6.43 -10.03 1.10
C PRO A 37 -5.94 -8.72 0.46
N VAL A 38 -5.32 -7.86 1.26
CA VAL A 38 -4.52 -6.74 0.76
C VAL A 38 -3.16 -7.31 0.36
N LEU A 39 -2.85 -7.24 -0.93
CA LEU A 39 -1.61 -7.79 -1.47
C LEU A 39 -0.46 -6.80 -1.35
N PRO A 40 0.79 -7.28 -1.18
CA PRO A 40 1.96 -6.41 -1.22
C PRO A 40 2.01 -5.65 -2.56
N ASP A 41 2.12 -4.33 -2.49
CA ASP A 41 2.20 -3.43 -3.66
C ASP A 41 3.32 -2.38 -3.52
N GLY A 42 4.02 -2.39 -2.39
CA GLY A 42 5.07 -1.43 -2.07
C GLY A 42 4.56 -0.11 -1.53
N CYS A 43 3.26 0.08 -1.46
CA CYS A 43 2.62 1.28 -0.93
C CYS A 43 2.53 1.25 0.59
N MET A 44 2.23 2.40 1.14
CA MET A 44 1.81 2.59 2.53
C MET A 44 0.53 3.43 2.53
N ASP A 45 -0.34 3.19 3.48
CA ASP A 45 -1.59 3.94 3.60
C ASP A 45 -1.67 4.67 4.94
N LEU A 46 -2.09 5.94 4.89
CA LEU A 46 -2.63 6.65 6.04
C LEU A 46 -4.14 6.40 6.05
N LEU A 47 -4.65 5.85 7.13
CA LEU A 47 -5.98 5.28 7.22
C LEU A 47 -6.80 5.93 8.32
N TRP A 48 -8.08 6.09 8.04
CA TRP A 48 -9.11 6.44 8.99
C TRP A 48 -10.17 5.33 9.05
N THR A 49 -10.64 5.07 10.23
CA THR A 49 -11.93 4.44 10.54
C THR A 49 -12.52 5.18 11.74
N GLU A 50 -13.79 5.00 12.03
CA GLU A 50 -14.47 5.76 13.09
C GLU A 50 -13.65 5.80 14.39
N GLY A 51 -13.27 7.01 14.82
CA GLY A 51 -12.50 7.26 16.05
C GLY A 51 -11.02 6.93 15.98
N ARG A 52 -10.46 6.52 14.83
CA ARG A 52 -9.07 6.05 14.75
C ARG A 52 -8.36 6.50 13.48
N LEU A 53 -7.13 7.01 13.67
CA LEU A 53 -6.16 7.22 12.59
C LEU A 53 -4.98 6.26 12.78
N PHE A 54 -4.57 5.58 11.72
CA PHE A 54 -3.47 4.64 11.76
C PHE A 54 -2.75 4.55 10.43
N VAL A 55 -1.58 3.92 10.41
CA VAL A 55 -0.75 3.70 9.23
C VAL A 55 -0.70 2.21 8.94
N ALA A 56 -0.96 1.83 7.69
CA ALA A 56 -0.57 0.53 7.16
C ALA A 56 0.83 0.68 6.54
N GLY A 57 1.78 -0.05 7.10
CA GLY A 57 3.13 -0.13 6.57
C GLY A 57 3.20 -0.99 5.30
N PRO A 58 4.38 -1.03 4.66
CA PRO A 58 4.55 -1.83 3.47
C PRO A 58 4.56 -3.32 3.83
N ASP A 59 3.70 -4.07 3.18
CA ASP A 59 3.56 -5.50 3.45
C ASP A 59 4.56 -6.33 2.64
N THR A 60 5.10 -7.39 3.25
CA THR A 60 5.92 -8.42 2.57
C THR A 60 5.09 -9.63 2.16
N ARG A 61 3.89 -9.78 2.72
CA ARG A 61 2.91 -10.83 2.42
C ARG A 61 1.50 -10.26 2.48
N ALA A 62 0.55 -10.98 1.92
CA ALA A 62 -0.85 -10.58 1.97
C ALA A 62 -1.34 -10.36 3.40
N TYR A 63 -1.89 -9.20 3.66
CA TYR A 63 -2.58 -8.88 4.90
C TYR A 63 -4.06 -9.28 4.82
N ARG A 64 -4.56 -9.92 5.86
CA ARG A 64 -5.98 -10.23 6.03
C ARG A 64 -6.49 -9.46 7.24
N GLY A 65 -7.52 -8.65 7.05
CA GLY A 65 -8.23 -7.99 8.15
C GLY A 65 -8.92 -9.00 9.06
N ASP A 66 -9.46 -8.51 10.17
CA ASP A 66 -10.27 -9.30 11.08
C ASP A 66 -11.63 -9.63 10.41
N PRO A 67 -11.90 -10.91 10.10
CA PRO A 67 -13.15 -11.30 9.45
C PRO A 67 -14.37 -11.26 10.40
N THR A 68 -14.13 -11.14 11.72
CA THR A 68 -15.17 -11.18 12.77
C THR A 68 -15.67 -9.79 13.15
N GLY A 69 -15.00 -8.74 12.68
CA GLY A 69 -15.39 -7.34 12.92
C GLY A 69 -16.73 -7.01 12.29
N GLY A 70 -17.53 -6.13 12.95
CA GLY A 70 -18.76 -5.57 12.35
C GLY A 70 -18.48 -4.73 11.11
N PRO A 71 -19.55 -4.28 10.40
CA PRO A 71 -19.40 -3.37 9.27
C PRO A 71 -18.59 -2.14 9.68
N ARG A 72 -17.61 -1.75 8.88
CA ARG A 72 -16.71 -0.64 9.21
C ARG A 72 -16.34 0.15 7.98
N ARG A 73 -16.46 1.47 8.07
CA ARG A 73 -16.03 2.38 7.00
C ARG A 73 -14.56 2.67 7.13
N TYR A 74 -13.88 2.70 6.00
CA TYR A 74 -12.50 3.12 5.87
C TYR A 74 -12.36 4.23 4.84
N ALA A 75 -11.49 5.17 5.12
CA ALA A 75 -10.91 6.08 4.15
C ALA A 75 -9.39 5.98 4.22
N GLY A 76 -8.72 6.08 3.09
CA GLY A 76 -7.27 5.99 3.04
C GLY A 76 -6.64 6.97 2.05
N VAL A 77 -5.44 7.42 2.37
CA VAL A 77 -4.51 8.03 1.44
C VAL A 77 -3.40 7.03 1.23
N ARG A 78 -3.37 6.43 0.04
CA ARG A 78 -2.32 5.49 -0.39
C ARG A 78 -1.18 6.26 -0.99
N PHE A 79 -0.02 6.15 -0.41
CA PHE A 79 1.22 6.72 -0.90
C PHE A 79 1.94 5.70 -1.77
N PHE A 80 2.36 6.12 -2.97
CA PHE A 80 3.16 5.28 -3.84
C PHE A 80 4.52 4.93 -3.20
N PRO A 81 5.14 3.83 -3.63
CA PRO A 81 6.37 3.36 -3.00
C PRO A 81 7.43 4.44 -2.85
N GLY A 82 7.97 4.60 -1.64
CA GLY A 82 9.03 5.54 -1.31
C GLY A 82 8.59 6.95 -0.92
N THR A 83 7.27 7.27 -0.91
CA THR A 83 6.81 8.63 -0.60
C THR A 83 6.36 8.80 0.86
N ALA A 84 5.68 7.83 1.43
CA ALA A 84 5.08 7.90 2.77
C ALA A 84 6.06 8.27 3.91
N PRO A 85 7.28 7.71 4.01
CA PRO A 85 8.20 8.00 5.10
C PRO A 85 8.50 9.48 5.28
N SER A 86 8.63 10.24 4.17
CA SER A 86 8.86 11.69 4.24
C SER A 86 7.72 12.44 4.91
N TYR A 87 6.49 12.00 4.72
CA TYR A 87 5.29 12.65 5.26
C TYR A 87 4.91 12.16 6.65
N LEU A 88 5.17 10.87 6.93
CA LEU A 88 4.86 10.26 8.22
C LEU A 88 5.93 10.54 9.28
N GLY A 89 7.16 10.86 8.86
CA GLY A 89 8.29 11.11 9.76
C GLY A 89 8.87 9.84 10.39
N ALA A 90 8.58 8.66 9.81
CA ALA A 90 9.09 7.38 10.28
C ALA A 90 9.64 6.56 9.11
N PRO A 91 10.78 5.87 9.26
CA PRO A 91 11.33 5.02 8.21
C PRO A 91 10.44 3.80 7.98
N ALA A 92 10.23 3.45 6.71
CA ALA A 92 9.29 2.39 6.32
C ALA A 92 9.60 1.02 6.95
N HIS A 93 10.86 0.71 7.24
CA HIS A 93 11.22 -0.58 7.84
C HIS A 93 10.74 -0.76 9.28
N GLU A 94 10.49 0.32 10.02
CA GLU A 94 9.88 0.27 11.36
C GLU A 94 8.39 -0.04 11.30
N LEU A 95 7.76 0.21 10.15
CA LEU A 95 6.32 0.03 9.91
C LEU A 95 6.01 -1.23 9.08
N ARG A 96 7.04 -1.95 8.63
CA ARG A 96 6.89 -3.13 7.76
C ARG A 96 6.04 -4.21 8.41
N ASP A 97 5.06 -4.71 7.64
CA ASP A 97 4.10 -5.75 8.07
C ASP A 97 3.28 -5.36 9.32
N ARG A 98 3.10 -4.04 9.55
CA ARG A 98 2.42 -3.52 10.75
C ARG A 98 1.28 -2.57 10.40
N ARG A 99 0.32 -2.50 11.31
CA ARG A 99 -0.73 -1.48 11.38
C ARG A 99 -0.50 -0.72 12.69
N VAL A 100 -0.01 0.51 12.58
CA VAL A 100 0.49 1.31 13.70
C VAL A 100 -0.43 2.50 13.94
N ASP A 101 -0.88 2.70 15.17
CA ASP A 101 -1.69 3.88 15.50
C ASP A 101 -0.90 5.16 15.24
N LEU A 102 -1.56 6.15 14.66
CA LEU A 102 -0.88 7.40 14.33
C LEU A 102 -0.34 8.11 15.59
N ALA A 103 -0.93 7.84 16.76
CA ALA A 103 -0.47 8.35 18.04
C ALA A 103 0.88 7.77 18.51
N ASP A 104 1.31 6.64 17.93
CA ASP A 104 2.64 6.08 18.17
C ASP A 104 3.73 6.77 17.33
N LEU A 105 3.33 7.52 16.31
CA LEU A 105 4.25 8.24 15.40
C LEU A 105 4.24 9.75 15.65
N TRP A 106 3.09 10.32 16.02
CA TRP A 106 2.90 11.75 16.23
C TRP A 106 2.40 12.04 17.65
N SER A 107 2.43 13.32 18.08
CA SER A 107 1.96 13.66 19.41
C SER A 107 0.48 13.30 19.59
N GLY A 108 0.14 12.62 20.69
CA GLY A 108 -1.22 12.17 20.95
C GLY A 108 -2.26 13.31 20.96
N ALA A 109 -1.89 14.52 21.43
CA ALA A 109 -2.77 15.67 21.38
C ALA A 109 -3.05 16.13 19.94
N GLN A 110 -2.06 16.08 19.06
CA GLN A 110 -2.23 16.38 17.63
C GLN A 110 -3.13 15.35 16.98
N VAL A 111 -2.89 14.05 17.23
CA VAL A 111 -3.66 12.96 16.63
C VAL A 111 -5.13 13.03 17.06
N ARG A 112 -5.43 13.26 18.34
CA ARG A 112 -6.82 13.43 18.79
C ARG A 112 -7.55 14.52 18.01
N ARG A 113 -6.96 15.73 17.90
CA ARG A 113 -7.56 16.84 17.13
C ARG A 113 -7.75 16.51 15.65
N LEU A 114 -6.83 15.75 15.07
CA LEU A 114 -6.95 15.31 13.67
C LEU A 114 -8.06 14.27 13.52
N THR A 115 -8.16 13.31 14.42
CA THR A 115 -9.21 12.29 14.41
C THR A 115 -10.59 12.94 14.54
N GLU A 116 -10.78 13.82 15.53
CA GLU A 116 -12.02 14.58 15.73
C GLU A 116 -12.43 15.37 14.46
N ARG A 117 -11.45 15.98 13.79
CA ARG A 117 -11.69 16.72 12.53
C ARG A 117 -12.14 15.81 11.41
N VAL A 118 -11.51 14.62 11.27
CA VAL A 118 -11.87 13.65 10.22
C VAL A 118 -13.22 13.03 10.52
N ASP A 119 -13.52 12.69 11.79
CA ASP A 119 -14.80 12.14 12.23
C ASP A 119 -15.98 13.12 11.99
N ALA A 120 -15.74 14.41 12.21
CA ALA A 120 -16.75 15.45 12.01
C ALA A 120 -16.93 15.87 10.55
N ALA A 121 -16.07 15.40 9.63
CA ALA A 121 -16.14 15.79 8.23
C ALA A 121 -17.30 15.08 7.50
N ALA A 122 -17.99 15.81 6.63
CA ALA A 122 -19.02 15.22 5.76
C ALA A 122 -18.44 14.11 4.86
N ASP A 123 -17.20 14.25 4.45
CA ASP A 123 -16.41 13.23 3.73
C ASP A 123 -15.04 13.05 4.40
N PRO A 124 -14.87 11.97 5.19
CA PRO A 124 -13.61 11.66 5.86
C PRO A 124 -12.42 11.55 4.89
N SER A 125 -12.64 11.11 3.66
CA SER A 125 -11.58 10.94 2.67
C SER A 125 -10.98 12.30 2.23
N VAL A 126 -11.80 13.33 2.13
CA VAL A 126 -11.37 14.70 1.81
C VAL A 126 -10.59 15.31 2.98
N ALA A 127 -11.05 15.08 4.21
CA ALA A 127 -10.37 15.57 5.40
C ALA A 127 -9.00 14.88 5.59
N LEU A 128 -8.93 13.57 5.35
CA LEU A 128 -7.70 12.78 5.41
C LEU A 128 -6.70 13.24 4.33
N GLU A 129 -7.16 13.49 3.11
CA GLU A 129 -6.33 14.06 2.05
C GLU A 129 -5.78 15.44 2.41
N ALA A 130 -6.63 16.31 2.99
CA ALA A 130 -6.19 17.63 3.42
C ALA A 130 -5.10 17.54 4.51
N MET A 131 -5.20 16.56 5.41
CA MET A 131 -4.17 16.29 6.41
C MET A 131 -2.85 15.84 5.75
N ALA A 132 -2.91 14.91 4.79
CA ALA A 132 -1.73 14.45 4.05
C ALA A 132 -1.05 15.60 3.27
N LEU A 133 -1.85 16.47 2.65
CA LEU A 133 -1.36 17.67 1.97
C LEU A 133 -0.67 18.66 2.92
N GLY A 134 -1.21 18.84 4.15
CA GLY A 134 -0.58 19.65 5.19
C GLY A 134 0.81 19.11 5.54
N ARG A 135 0.90 17.82 5.79
CA ARG A 135 2.18 17.15 6.10
C ARG A 135 3.19 17.25 4.95
N ALA A 136 2.72 17.11 3.71
CA ALA A 136 3.60 17.20 2.55
C ALA A 136 4.20 18.62 2.37
N ARG A 137 3.46 19.68 2.72
CA ARG A 137 3.97 21.05 2.71
C ARG A 137 5.05 21.29 3.77
N GLU A 138 4.90 20.67 4.94
CA GLU A 138 5.88 20.76 6.04
C GLU A 138 7.15 19.98 5.76
N ALA A 139 7.01 18.75 5.21
CA ALA A 139 8.11 17.83 5.00
C ALA A 139 8.93 18.10 3.72
N GLY A 140 8.33 18.77 2.74
CA GLY A 140 8.89 18.91 1.40
C GLY A 140 8.75 17.62 0.54
N PRO A 141 9.21 17.67 -0.72
CA PRO A 141 9.07 16.55 -1.65
C PRO A 141 10.02 15.39 -1.28
N PRO A 142 9.59 14.13 -1.52
CA PRO A 142 10.47 12.97 -1.41
C PRO A 142 11.63 13.03 -2.41
N ASP A 143 12.74 12.33 -2.11
CA ASP A 143 13.89 12.22 -3.02
C ASP A 143 13.43 11.63 -4.39
N PRO A 144 13.55 12.37 -5.51
CA PRO A 144 13.08 11.92 -6.82
C PRO A 144 13.78 10.64 -7.31
N ARG A 145 14.99 10.33 -6.80
CA ARG A 145 15.69 9.10 -7.13
C ARG A 145 14.98 7.85 -6.63
N LEU A 146 14.15 7.95 -5.58
CA LEU A 146 13.34 6.82 -5.11
C LEU A 146 12.31 6.40 -6.17
N ARG A 147 11.74 7.36 -6.89
CA ARG A 147 10.85 7.06 -8.03
C ARG A 147 11.60 6.37 -9.16
N ALA A 148 12.84 6.79 -9.44
CA ALA A 148 13.69 6.14 -10.44
C ALA A 148 14.03 4.69 -10.04
N VAL A 149 14.29 4.42 -8.75
CA VAL A 149 14.46 3.04 -8.23
C VAL A 149 13.22 2.20 -8.54
N VAL A 150 12.02 2.71 -8.22
CA VAL A 150 10.76 1.97 -8.46
C VAL A 150 10.58 1.70 -9.95
N ALA A 151 10.80 2.69 -10.81
CA ALA A 151 10.68 2.54 -12.26
C ALA A 151 11.64 1.47 -12.81
N ALA A 152 12.94 1.56 -12.48
CA ALA A 152 13.95 0.64 -12.92
C ALA A 152 13.64 -0.82 -12.51
N LEU A 153 13.29 -1.03 -11.23
CA LEU A 153 12.95 -2.36 -10.73
C LEU A 153 11.63 -2.90 -11.29
N SER A 154 10.65 -2.03 -11.57
CA SER A 154 9.39 -2.41 -12.24
C SER A 154 9.63 -2.85 -13.69
N GLU A 155 10.62 -2.29 -14.37
CA GLU A 155 11.07 -2.69 -15.71
C GLU A 155 11.88 -3.98 -15.70
N GLY A 156 12.22 -4.51 -14.53
CA GLY A 156 13.00 -5.74 -14.36
C GLY A 156 14.51 -5.53 -14.42
N ARG A 157 14.99 -4.28 -14.28
CA ARG A 157 16.44 -4.01 -14.19
C ARG A 157 17.05 -4.65 -12.94
N SER A 158 18.31 -5.01 -13.01
CA SER A 158 19.03 -5.60 -11.88
C SER A 158 19.25 -4.55 -10.78
N VAL A 159 19.44 -5.02 -9.54
CA VAL A 159 19.79 -4.13 -8.41
C VAL A 159 21.11 -3.40 -8.67
N ALA A 160 22.10 -4.11 -9.24
CA ALA A 160 23.40 -3.53 -9.57
C ALA A 160 23.27 -2.42 -10.62
N SER A 161 22.58 -2.68 -11.76
CA SER A 161 22.34 -1.68 -12.80
C SER A 161 21.56 -0.47 -12.28
N THR A 162 20.54 -0.71 -11.44
CA THR A 162 19.76 0.38 -10.82
C THR A 162 20.62 1.25 -9.91
N ALA A 163 21.52 0.64 -9.13
CA ALA A 163 22.43 1.38 -8.27
C ALA A 163 23.41 2.23 -9.10
N GLU A 164 24.02 1.65 -10.13
CA GLU A 164 24.96 2.31 -11.03
C GLU A 164 24.35 3.54 -11.71
N GLU A 165 23.16 3.41 -12.30
CA GLU A 165 22.44 4.52 -12.95
C GLU A 165 22.17 5.71 -12.02
N LEU A 166 21.98 5.44 -10.73
CA LEU A 166 21.71 6.47 -9.73
C LEU A 166 22.96 7.02 -9.06
N GLY A 167 24.16 6.52 -9.45
CA GLY A 167 25.44 6.88 -8.82
C GLY A 167 25.54 6.38 -7.39
N TRP A 168 24.89 5.27 -7.04
CA TRP A 168 24.92 4.65 -5.73
C TRP A 168 25.67 3.31 -5.76
N SER A 169 26.35 2.97 -4.65
CA SER A 169 26.72 1.59 -4.42
C SER A 169 25.50 0.74 -4.08
N GLU A 170 25.54 -0.57 -4.31
CA GLU A 170 24.45 -1.48 -3.92
C GLU A 170 24.13 -1.40 -2.41
N ARG A 171 25.15 -1.16 -1.57
CA ARG A 171 24.97 -0.94 -0.13
C ARG A 171 24.19 0.35 0.17
N GLN A 172 24.46 1.42 -0.57
CA GLN A 172 23.69 2.68 -0.44
C GLN A 172 22.25 2.49 -0.91
N LEU A 173 22.05 1.84 -2.06
CA LEU A 173 20.71 1.50 -2.55
C LEU A 173 19.95 0.65 -1.53
N HIS A 174 20.57 -0.38 -0.96
CA HIS A 174 19.95 -1.23 0.06
C HIS A 174 19.53 -0.44 1.29
N ARG A 175 20.42 0.39 1.87
CA ARG A 175 20.11 1.20 3.05
C ARG A 175 18.99 2.19 2.78
N ARG A 176 19.00 2.87 1.63
CA ARG A 176 17.95 3.80 1.23
C ARG A 176 16.61 3.08 0.99
N SER A 177 16.65 1.89 0.41
CA SER A 177 15.46 1.06 0.20
C SER A 177 14.80 0.65 1.52
N LEU A 178 15.57 0.29 2.54
CA LEU A 178 15.01 -0.01 3.88
C LEU A 178 14.25 1.19 4.45
N VAL A 179 14.82 2.39 4.36
CA VAL A 179 14.20 3.61 4.88
C VAL A 179 12.95 3.98 4.08
N ALA A 180 13.01 3.89 2.75
CA ALA A 180 11.96 4.39 1.86
C ALA A 180 10.84 3.37 1.60
N PHE A 181 11.16 2.08 1.48
CA PHE A 181 10.24 1.03 1.04
C PHE A 181 9.99 -0.04 2.12
N GLY A 182 10.70 0.00 3.25
CA GLY A 182 10.57 -0.96 4.33
C GLY A 182 11.38 -2.25 4.15
N TYR A 183 11.91 -2.51 2.97
CA TYR A 183 12.69 -3.69 2.64
C TYR A 183 13.76 -3.39 1.59
N GLY A 184 14.67 -4.34 1.38
CA GLY A 184 15.75 -4.21 0.40
C GLY A 184 15.25 -4.23 -1.06
N PRO A 185 16.09 -3.79 -2.02
CA PRO A 185 15.67 -3.64 -3.41
C PRO A 185 15.27 -4.95 -4.08
N LYS A 186 15.82 -6.10 -3.66
CA LYS A 186 15.40 -7.42 -4.18
C LYS A 186 13.94 -7.76 -3.81
N THR A 187 13.54 -7.45 -2.57
CA THR A 187 12.15 -7.64 -2.13
C THR A 187 11.21 -6.66 -2.84
N LEU A 188 11.61 -5.39 -3.00
CA LEU A 188 10.84 -4.42 -3.78
C LEU A 188 10.64 -4.91 -5.21
N ALA A 189 11.70 -5.34 -5.91
CA ALA A 189 11.61 -5.88 -7.26
C ALA A 189 10.65 -7.08 -7.35
N ARG A 190 10.66 -7.95 -6.33
CA ARG A 190 9.75 -9.10 -6.25
C ARG A 190 8.28 -8.66 -6.10
N VAL A 191 8.01 -7.68 -5.24
CA VAL A 191 6.67 -7.11 -5.03
C VAL A 191 6.16 -6.44 -6.32
N LEU A 192 6.98 -5.61 -6.96
CA LEU A 192 6.62 -4.93 -8.20
C LEU A 192 6.39 -5.92 -9.35
N ARG A 193 7.18 -6.99 -9.43
CA ARG A 193 6.98 -8.07 -10.39
C ARG A 193 5.65 -8.81 -10.17
N LEU A 194 5.28 -9.07 -8.91
CA LEU A 194 3.96 -9.62 -8.57
C LEU A 194 2.83 -8.71 -9.08
N GLN A 195 2.90 -7.42 -8.80
CA GLN A 195 1.88 -6.46 -9.24
C GLN A 195 1.75 -6.41 -10.76
N ARG A 196 2.89 -6.45 -11.48
CA ARG A 196 2.91 -6.55 -12.95
C ARG A 196 2.23 -7.83 -13.44
N ALA A 197 2.54 -8.97 -12.81
CA ALA A 197 1.91 -10.25 -13.17
C ALA A 197 0.40 -10.24 -12.94
N LEU A 198 -0.06 -9.67 -11.82
CA LEU A 198 -1.49 -9.54 -11.54
C LEU A 198 -2.21 -8.65 -12.54
N ALA A 199 -1.61 -7.52 -12.95
CA ALA A 199 -2.17 -6.64 -13.98
C ALA A 199 -2.30 -7.37 -15.33
N LEU A 200 -1.26 -8.10 -15.76
CA LEU A 200 -1.27 -8.89 -16.98
C LEU A 200 -2.30 -10.02 -16.93
N ALA A 201 -2.39 -10.75 -15.83
CA ALA A 201 -3.36 -11.82 -15.67
C ALA A 201 -4.81 -11.31 -15.66
N ARG A 202 -5.07 -10.16 -15.02
CA ARG A 202 -6.39 -9.49 -15.04
C ARG A 202 -6.78 -8.98 -16.42
N SER A 203 -5.81 -8.66 -17.29
CA SER A 203 -6.08 -8.33 -18.70
C SER A 203 -6.37 -9.56 -19.57
N GLY A 204 -6.47 -10.75 -18.98
CA GLY A 204 -6.81 -12.01 -19.67
C GLY A 204 -5.62 -12.74 -20.28
N LEU A 205 -4.39 -12.35 -19.97
CA LEU A 205 -3.21 -13.02 -20.50
C LEU A 205 -3.08 -14.44 -19.93
N PRO A 206 -2.80 -15.48 -20.75
CA PRO A 206 -2.53 -16.83 -20.27
C PRO A 206 -1.38 -16.87 -19.27
N GLN A 207 -1.41 -17.81 -18.32
CA GLN A 207 -0.43 -17.84 -17.24
C GLN A 207 1.03 -17.98 -17.71
N ALA A 208 1.28 -18.73 -18.78
CA ALA A 208 2.62 -18.86 -19.36
C ALA A 208 3.14 -17.52 -19.91
N ASP A 209 2.29 -16.80 -20.67
CA ASP A 209 2.63 -15.48 -21.22
C ASP A 209 2.75 -14.44 -20.11
N THR A 210 1.89 -14.52 -19.09
CA THR A 210 1.98 -13.69 -17.89
C THR A 210 3.33 -13.88 -17.20
N ALA A 211 3.76 -15.11 -16.99
CA ALA A 211 5.06 -15.41 -16.38
C ALA A 211 6.20 -14.80 -17.19
N ALA A 212 6.24 -15.05 -18.50
CA ALA A 212 7.30 -14.53 -19.37
C ALA A 212 7.34 -13.01 -19.38
N ARG A 213 6.19 -12.33 -19.59
CA ARG A 213 6.12 -10.87 -19.67
C ARG A 213 6.34 -10.17 -18.33
N ALA A 214 5.98 -10.83 -17.22
CA ALA A 214 6.25 -10.28 -15.89
C ALA A 214 7.70 -10.47 -15.42
N GLY A 215 8.52 -11.28 -16.16
CA GLY A 215 9.92 -11.52 -15.82
C GLY A 215 10.14 -12.67 -14.84
N TYR A 216 9.25 -13.67 -14.87
CA TYR A 216 9.46 -14.97 -14.23
C TYR A 216 10.12 -15.95 -15.21
N ALA A 217 10.93 -16.86 -14.67
CA ALA A 217 11.61 -17.88 -15.50
C ALA A 217 10.60 -18.80 -16.19
N ASP A 218 9.52 -19.16 -15.50
CA ASP A 218 8.46 -20.03 -15.96
C ASP A 218 7.17 -19.86 -15.16
N GLN A 219 6.10 -20.56 -15.56
CA GLN A 219 4.80 -20.56 -14.88
C GLN A 219 4.89 -21.13 -13.44
N ALA A 220 5.76 -22.12 -13.20
CA ALA A 220 5.92 -22.70 -11.87
C ALA A 220 6.58 -21.73 -10.91
N HIS A 221 7.54 -20.93 -11.38
CA HIS A 221 8.13 -19.83 -10.61
C HIS A 221 7.10 -18.77 -10.27
N LEU A 222 6.28 -18.33 -11.24
CA LEU A 222 5.16 -17.40 -10.98
C LEU A 222 4.20 -17.98 -9.92
N ALA A 223 3.80 -19.24 -10.05
CA ALA A 223 2.84 -19.87 -9.13
C ALA A 223 3.39 -19.96 -7.70
N ARG A 224 4.67 -20.27 -7.51
CA ARG A 224 5.33 -20.31 -6.20
C ARG A 224 5.40 -18.91 -5.59
N ASP A 225 5.82 -17.92 -6.37
CA ASP A 225 5.97 -16.53 -5.90
C ASP A 225 4.64 -15.92 -5.48
N VAL A 226 3.59 -16.12 -6.30
CA VAL A 226 2.21 -15.69 -5.96
C VAL A 226 1.74 -16.34 -4.67
N ARG A 227 1.90 -17.67 -4.52
CA ARG A 227 1.46 -18.37 -3.31
C ARG A 227 2.20 -17.90 -2.07
N GLU A 228 3.49 -17.60 -2.19
CA GLU A 228 4.29 -17.11 -1.06
C GLU A 228 3.90 -15.69 -0.64
N LEU A 229 3.65 -14.79 -1.61
CA LEU A 229 3.32 -13.39 -1.33
C LEU A 229 1.83 -13.17 -1.03
N ALA A 230 0.93 -13.90 -1.70
CA ALA A 230 -0.52 -13.73 -1.59
C ALA A 230 -1.21 -14.76 -0.68
N GLY A 231 -0.52 -15.86 -0.34
CA GLY A 231 -1.07 -16.95 0.48
C GLY A 231 -2.09 -17.83 -0.24
N VAL A 232 -2.41 -17.54 -1.51
CA VAL A 232 -3.38 -18.28 -2.34
C VAL A 232 -2.88 -18.37 -3.77
N PRO A 233 -3.36 -19.35 -4.57
CA PRO A 233 -3.01 -19.46 -5.99
C PRO A 233 -3.51 -18.28 -6.82
N LEU A 234 -2.80 -17.97 -7.93
CA LEU A 234 -3.17 -16.91 -8.88
C LEU A 234 -4.62 -17.02 -9.35
N GLY A 235 -5.06 -18.22 -9.73
CA GLY A 235 -6.43 -18.43 -10.20
C GLY A 235 -7.51 -18.11 -9.16
N GLU A 236 -7.21 -18.19 -7.86
CA GLU A 236 -8.12 -17.76 -6.80
C GLU A 236 -8.18 -16.23 -6.69
N LEU A 237 -7.04 -15.55 -6.84
CA LEU A 237 -6.98 -14.09 -6.84
C LEU A 237 -7.74 -13.44 -8.01
N LEU A 238 -7.81 -14.15 -9.15
CA LEU A 238 -8.48 -13.64 -10.36
C LEU A 238 -9.99 -13.88 -10.37
N ARG A 239 -10.51 -14.79 -9.54
CA ARG A 239 -11.96 -15.04 -9.42
C ARG A 239 -12.69 -14.08 -8.48
N ARG A 240 -11.95 -13.29 -7.76
CA ARG A 240 -12.46 -12.28 -6.81
C ARG A 240 -12.54 -10.91 -7.48
#